data_602f0e4df7bcee3c251652322e4a6b07
#
_entry.id   602f0e4df7bcee3c251652322e4a6b07
#
_cell.length_a   1.000
_cell.length_b   1.000
_cell.length_c   1.000
_cell.angle_alpha   90.00
_cell.angle_beta   90.00
_cell.angle_gamma   90.00
#
_symmetry.space_group_name_H-M   'P 1'
#
loop_
_entity.id
_entity.type
_entity.pdbx_description
1 polymer ?
#
loop_
_entity_poly.entity_id
_entity_poly.type
_entity_poly.pdbx_seq_one_letter_code
_entity_poly.pdbx_strand_id
1 'polypeptide(L)'
;MVETFKKIGIYAGIVLLLAGIAYGFVPQVLDGKIVNQSDIAGWKGMAQEALEYNKANPDDPTAWTGSMFGGMPTTAITDNFEGDWTKPLYKFIMMGKRPGSYLFVTLLGAFLLMLSIGTSKTLAVAGAIAVAFCSYNMQIIQVGHNTKMQAIAFFPWVLAGVIFTYKAALGGQIRKWLPKTVLGAVLFDKTAL
;
A
#
# COMPACT_ATOMS: atom_id res chain seq x y z
N MET A 1 21.63 3.96 -25.90
CA MET A 1 20.90 5.15 -25.43
C MET A 1 19.42 5.13 -25.83
N VAL A 2 19.08 5.04 -27.11
CA VAL A 2 17.67 5.00 -27.63
C VAL A 2 16.85 3.87 -27.01
N GLU A 3 17.40 2.68 -26.87
CA GLU A 3 16.70 1.52 -26.30
C GLU A 3 16.39 1.68 -24.80
N THR A 4 17.29 2.31 -24.06
CA THR A 4 17.08 2.64 -22.64
C THR A 4 15.93 3.64 -22.48
N PHE A 5 15.89 4.69 -23.32
CA PHE A 5 14.78 5.65 -23.30
C PHE A 5 13.43 5.00 -23.64
N LYS A 6 13.42 4.08 -24.62
CA LYS A 6 12.23 3.32 -24.98
C LYS A 6 11.73 2.46 -23.80
N LYS A 7 12.63 1.78 -23.08
CA LYS A 7 12.26 0.99 -21.89
C LYS A 7 11.70 1.90 -20.79
N ILE A 8 12.35 3.01 -20.49
CA ILE A 8 11.86 3.99 -19.50
C ILE A 8 10.46 4.49 -19.88
N GLY A 9 10.25 4.84 -21.14
CA GLY A 9 8.94 5.30 -21.64
C GLY A 9 7.83 4.26 -21.45
N ILE A 10 8.11 2.98 -21.67
CA ILE A 10 7.13 1.90 -21.47
C ILE A 10 6.76 1.79 -19.97
N TYR A 11 7.73 1.77 -19.08
CA TYR A 11 7.45 1.69 -17.65
C TYR A 11 6.73 2.94 -17.13
N ALA A 12 7.12 4.12 -17.58
CA ALA A 12 6.41 5.36 -17.25
C ALA A 12 4.95 5.31 -17.72
N GLY A 13 4.71 4.82 -18.95
CA GLY A 13 3.35 4.62 -19.48
C GLY A 13 2.54 3.63 -18.63
N ILE A 14 3.14 2.54 -18.17
CA ILE A 14 2.46 1.57 -17.27
C ILE A 14 2.13 2.23 -15.94
N VAL A 15 3.05 2.97 -15.32
CA VAL A 15 2.79 3.68 -14.05
C VAL A 15 1.63 4.67 -14.21
N LEU A 16 1.60 5.44 -15.29
CA LEU A 16 0.51 6.37 -15.59
C LEU A 16 -0.82 5.63 -15.82
N LEU A 17 -0.79 4.48 -16.51
CA LEU A 17 -1.97 3.63 -16.71
C LEU A 17 -2.51 3.14 -15.34
N LEU A 18 -1.64 2.62 -14.46
CA LEU A 18 -2.03 2.13 -13.14
C LEU A 18 -2.58 3.28 -12.26
N ALA A 19 -1.99 4.46 -12.32
CA ALA A 19 -2.50 5.66 -11.67
C ALA A 19 -3.88 6.05 -12.23
N GLY A 20 -4.03 6.04 -13.54
CA GLY A 20 -5.31 6.30 -14.22
C GLY A 20 -6.41 5.32 -13.80
N ILE A 21 -6.09 4.03 -13.69
CA ILE A 21 -7.01 3.00 -13.22
C ILE A 21 -7.42 3.27 -11.75
N ALA A 22 -6.45 3.52 -10.87
CA ALA A 22 -6.70 3.74 -9.45
C ALA A 22 -7.60 4.98 -9.20
N TYR A 23 -7.24 6.11 -9.78
CA TYR A 23 -7.96 7.37 -9.58
C TYR A 23 -9.21 7.48 -10.46
N GLY A 24 -9.22 6.82 -11.61
CA GLY A 24 -10.42 6.71 -12.46
C GLY A 24 -11.53 5.87 -11.82
N PHE A 25 -11.18 4.91 -10.96
CA PHE A 25 -12.15 4.13 -10.18
C PHE A 25 -12.82 4.96 -9.08
N VAL A 26 -12.13 5.93 -8.51
CA VAL A 26 -12.62 6.82 -7.44
C VAL A 26 -12.39 8.29 -7.77
N PRO A 27 -12.96 8.80 -8.87
CA PRO A 27 -12.65 10.14 -9.36
C PRO A 27 -13.05 11.24 -8.37
N GLN A 28 -14.04 10.98 -7.51
CA GLN A 28 -14.52 11.91 -6.49
C GLN A 28 -13.43 12.34 -5.48
N VAL A 29 -12.38 11.54 -5.35
CA VAL A 29 -11.23 11.86 -4.50
C VAL A 29 -10.43 13.04 -5.04
N LEU A 30 -10.41 13.22 -6.36
CA LEU A 30 -9.77 14.36 -7.01
C LEU A 30 -10.50 15.67 -6.68
N ASP A 31 -11.83 15.61 -6.55
CA ASP A 31 -12.67 16.73 -6.11
C ASP A 31 -12.57 17.01 -4.60
N GLY A 32 -11.72 16.30 -3.89
CA GLY A 32 -11.55 16.46 -2.44
C GLY A 32 -12.61 15.76 -1.58
N LYS A 33 -13.48 14.94 -2.18
CA LYS A 33 -14.46 14.14 -1.45
C LYS A 33 -13.76 12.99 -0.74
N ILE A 34 -14.29 12.62 0.41
CA ILE A 34 -13.80 11.49 1.23
C ILE A 34 -14.87 10.42 1.32
N VAL A 35 -14.45 9.17 1.44
CA VAL A 35 -15.37 8.06 1.69
C VAL A 35 -15.90 8.17 3.11
N ASN A 36 -17.23 8.08 3.28
CA ASN A 36 -17.82 7.95 4.61
C ASN A 36 -17.60 6.51 5.10
N GLN A 37 -16.83 6.38 6.18
CA GLN A 37 -16.38 5.09 6.73
C GLN A 37 -16.89 4.94 8.16
N SER A 38 -17.61 3.85 8.42
CA SER A 38 -18.22 3.57 9.73
C SER A 38 -17.19 3.49 10.86
N ASP A 39 -16.03 2.84 10.59
CA ASP A 39 -14.97 2.69 11.58
C ASP A 39 -14.33 4.03 11.94
N ILE A 40 -14.22 4.94 10.99
CA ILE A 40 -13.70 6.28 11.26
C ILE A 40 -14.67 7.09 12.13
N ALA A 41 -15.98 6.93 11.92
CA ALA A 41 -16.98 7.55 12.78
C ALA A 41 -16.93 6.96 14.20
N GLY A 42 -16.85 5.64 14.31
CA GLY A 42 -16.66 4.95 15.60
C GLY A 42 -15.38 5.35 16.30
N TRP A 43 -14.24 5.38 15.57
CA TRP A 43 -12.96 5.82 16.11
C TRP A 43 -13.02 7.25 16.65
N LYS A 44 -13.64 8.20 15.94
CA LYS A 44 -13.80 9.58 16.40
C LYS A 44 -14.58 9.63 17.71
N GLY A 45 -15.66 8.86 17.83
CA GLY A 45 -16.43 8.77 19.06
C GLY A 45 -15.63 8.24 20.24
N MET A 46 -14.83 7.19 20.01
CA MET A 46 -13.96 6.59 21.04
C MET A 46 -12.84 7.52 21.49
N ALA A 47 -12.26 8.27 20.57
CA ALA A 47 -11.15 9.19 20.84
C ALA A 47 -11.58 10.55 21.38
N GLN A 48 -12.88 10.89 21.30
CA GLN A 48 -13.39 12.24 21.54
C GLN A 48 -13.00 12.76 22.93
N GLU A 49 -13.23 11.99 23.98
CA GLU A 49 -12.92 12.38 25.37
C GLU A 49 -11.45 12.79 25.53
N ALA A 50 -10.53 11.94 25.09
CA ALA A 50 -9.09 12.21 25.21
C ALA A 50 -8.65 13.38 24.32
N LEU A 51 -9.21 13.53 23.11
CA LEU A 51 -8.90 14.64 22.21
C LEU A 51 -9.40 15.97 22.75
N GLU A 52 -10.60 16.01 23.35
CA GLU A 52 -11.15 17.22 23.98
C GLU A 52 -10.33 17.60 25.24
N TYR A 53 -9.99 16.62 26.05
CA TYR A 53 -9.13 16.86 27.23
C TYR A 53 -7.77 17.43 26.81
N ASN A 54 -7.09 16.81 25.86
CA ASN A 54 -5.76 17.23 25.38
C ASN A 54 -5.80 18.62 24.70
N LYS A 55 -6.91 18.95 24.06
CA LYS A 55 -7.11 20.29 23.51
C LYS A 55 -7.28 21.36 24.59
N ALA A 56 -7.95 21.00 25.68
CA ALA A 56 -8.15 21.88 26.82
C ALA A 56 -6.91 22.01 27.70
N ASN A 57 -6.06 20.98 27.75
CA ASN A 57 -4.87 20.89 28.59
C ASN A 57 -3.63 20.56 27.75
N PRO A 58 -3.14 21.48 26.91
CA PRO A 58 -2.03 21.21 25.99
C PRO A 58 -0.71 20.93 26.72
N ASP A 59 -0.54 21.46 27.93
CA ASP A 59 0.68 21.29 28.74
C ASP A 59 0.65 20.01 29.61
N ASP A 60 -0.52 19.36 29.70
CA ASP A 60 -0.69 18.11 30.46
C ASP A 60 -1.63 17.14 29.71
N PRO A 61 -1.20 16.62 28.56
CA PRO A 61 -2.03 15.74 27.76
C PRO A 61 -2.20 14.37 28.41
N THR A 62 -3.43 13.85 28.38
CA THR A 62 -3.71 12.51 28.88
C THR A 62 -3.35 11.44 27.85
N ALA A 63 -2.79 10.32 28.33
CA ALA A 63 -2.62 9.07 27.57
C ALA A 63 -3.66 8.00 27.98
N TRP A 64 -4.74 8.42 28.66
CA TRP A 64 -5.79 7.54 29.17
C TRP A 64 -7.17 8.06 28.77
N THR A 65 -8.14 7.14 28.56
CA THR A 65 -9.55 7.47 28.41
C THR A 65 -10.40 6.63 29.33
N GLY A 66 -11.46 7.21 29.90
CA GLY A 66 -12.49 6.52 30.66
C GLY A 66 -13.68 6.06 29.83
N SER A 67 -13.76 6.46 28.56
CA SER A 67 -14.94 6.23 27.70
C SER A 67 -15.16 4.77 27.29
N MET A 68 -14.17 3.89 27.44
CA MET A 68 -14.22 2.51 26.98
C MET A 68 -13.64 1.54 28.02
N PHE A 69 -14.23 0.36 28.11
CA PHE A 69 -13.75 -0.78 28.92
C PHE A 69 -13.50 -0.46 30.41
N GLY A 70 -14.12 0.60 30.93
CA GLY A 70 -13.81 1.08 32.30
C GLY A 70 -12.49 1.81 32.44
N GLY A 71 -11.86 2.15 31.31
CA GLY A 71 -10.60 2.87 31.20
C GLY A 71 -9.55 2.08 30.42
N MET A 72 -8.86 2.77 29.49
CA MET A 72 -7.78 2.18 28.70
C MET A 72 -6.77 3.23 28.24
N PRO A 73 -5.51 2.81 27.91
CA PRO A 73 -4.55 3.70 27.27
C PRO A 73 -5.04 4.18 25.90
N THR A 74 -4.80 5.46 25.57
CA THR A 74 -5.23 6.07 24.31
C THR A 74 -4.33 5.74 23.12
N THR A 75 -3.23 5.04 23.31
CA THR A 75 -2.22 4.74 22.27
C THR A 75 -2.78 4.01 21.04
N ALA A 76 -3.88 3.27 21.21
CA ALA A 76 -4.56 2.57 20.12
C ALA A 76 -5.64 3.42 19.42
N ILE A 77 -6.07 4.55 20.01
CA ILE A 77 -7.19 5.35 19.52
C ILE A 77 -6.86 6.82 19.28
N THR A 78 -5.66 7.27 19.60
CA THR A 78 -5.21 8.65 19.29
C THR A 78 -3.88 8.61 18.53
N ASP A 79 -3.75 9.48 17.52
CA ASP A 79 -2.55 9.62 16.69
C ASP A 79 -1.50 10.58 17.30
N ASN A 80 -1.55 10.84 18.60
CA ASN A 80 -0.68 11.81 19.26
C ASN A 80 0.72 11.25 19.53
N PHE A 81 1.42 10.87 18.49
CA PHE A 81 2.84 10.56 18.56
C PHE A 81 3.63 11.79 18.09
N GLU A 82 3.99 12.68 19.02
CA GLU A 82 4.98 13.72 18.78
C GLU A 82 6.33 13.06 18.45
N GLY A 83 6.98 13.58 17.38
CA GLY A 83 8.28 13.06 16.96
C GLY A 83 8.26 11.89 15.98
N ASP A 84 7.09 11.50 15.43
CA ASP A 84 7.05 10.52 14.34
C ASP A 84 7.66 11.09 13.06
N TRP A 85 8.96 10.92 12.90
CA TRP A 85 9.73 11.33 11.73
C TRP A 85 9.34 10.56 10.46
N THR A 86 8.60 9.44 10.59
CA THR A 86 8.19 8.62 9.44
C THR A 86 6.99 9.21 8.69
N LYS A 87 6.22 10.12 9.31
CA LYS A 87 5.05 10.75 8.69
C LYS A 87 5.30 11.41 7.33
N PRO A 88 6.37 12.19 7.12
CA PRO A 88 6.67 12.78 5.81
C PRO A 88 6.99 11.71 4.76
N LEU A 89 7.78 10.69 5.13
CA LEU A 89 8.11 9.57 4.26
C LEU A 89 6.85 8.79 3.87
N TYR A 90 6.00 8.49 4.83
CA TYR A 90 4.72 7.84 4.60
C TYR A 90 3.83 8.63 3.62
N LYS A 91 3.68 9.93 3.81
CA LYS A 91 2.92 10.81 2.90
C LYS A 91 3.47 10.78 1.48
N PHE A 92 4.80 10.80 1.34
CA PHE A 92 5.47 10.72 0.05
C PHE A 92 5.21 9.37 -0.65
N ILE A 93 5.36 8.25 0.08
CA ILE A 93 5.18 6.89 -0.49
C ILE A 93 3.71 6.63 -0.85
N MET A 94 2.77 7.14 -0.06
CA MET A 94 1.33 6.96 -0.34
C MET A 94 0.82 7.72 -1.56
N MET A 95 1.59 8.66 -2.11
CA MET A 95 1.36 9.28 -3.43
C MET A 95 -0.08 9.71 -3.69
N GLY A 96 -0.69 10.47 -2.77
CA GLY A 96 -2.00 11.08 -3.02
C GLY A 96 -3.05 10.83 -1.95
N LYS A 97 -4.32 11.06 -2.34
CA LYS A 97 -5.47 11.02 -1.43
C LYS A 97 -6.11 9.64 -1.38
N ARG A 98 -6.57 9.23 -0.19
CA ARG A 98 -7.32 7.98 0.03
C ARG A 98 -8.73 8.07 -0.59
N PRO A 99 -9.29 6.97 -1.11
CA PRO A 99 -8.73 5.63 -1.23
C PRO A 99 -7.91 5.41 -2.52
N GLY A 100 -7.86 6.35 -3.45
CA GLY A 100 -7.13 6.22 -4.71
C GLY A 100 -5.66 5.86 -4.51
N SER A 101 -5.02 6.47 -3.50
CA SER A 101 -3.64 6.17 -3.14
C SER A 101 -3.44 4.71 -2.70
N TYR A 102 -4.37 4.13 -1.95
CA TYR A 102 -4.31 2.73 -1.55
C TYR A 102 -4.34 1.79 -2.75
N LEU A 103 -5.26 2.05 -3.69
CA LEU A 103 -5.37 1.28 -4.92
C LEU A 103 -4.11 1.43 -5.78
N PHE A 104 -3.60 2.64 -5.93
CA PHE A 104 -2.41 2.89 -6.74
C PHE A 104 -1.16 2.21 -6.17
N VAL A 105 -0.91 2.34 -4.85
CA VAL A 105 0.22 1.68 -4.19
C VAL A 105 0.10 0.16 -4.30
N THR A 106 -1.11 -0.40 -4.12
CA THR A 106 -1.35 -1.84 -4.29
C THR A 106 -1.08 -2.29 -5.73
N LEU A 107 -1.62 -1.57 -6.72
CA LEU A 107 -1.42 -1.86 -8.14
C LEU A 107 0.07 -1.87 -8.50
N LEU A 108 0.80 -0.83 -8.08
CA LEU A 108 2.21 -0.70 -8.40
C LEU A 108 3.05 -1.76 -7.68
N GLY A 109 2.75 -2.04 -6.42
CA GLY A 109 3.43 -3.10 -5.65
C GLY A 109 3.19 -4.49 -6.24
N ALA A 110 1.95 -4.82 -6.58
CA ALA A 110 1.60 -6.09 -7.20
C ALA A 110 2.23 -6.22 -8.61
N PHE A 111 2.24 -5.14 -9.39
CA PHE A 111 2.96 -5.11 -10.67
C PHE A 111 4.46 -5.43 -10.51
N LEU A 112 5.13 -4.78 -9.55
CA LEU A 112 6.54 -5.04 -9.27
C LEU A 112 6.77 -6.48 -8.76
N LEU A 113 5.86 -7.00 -7.93
CA LEU A 113 5.92 -8.37 -7.46
C LEU A 113 5.83 -9.37 -8.63
N MET A 114 4.86 -9.17 -9.52
CA MET A 114 4.72 -10.02 -10.71
C MET A 114 5.97 -9.97 -11.60
N LEU A 115 6.56 -8.79 -11.80
CA LEU A 115 7.84 -8.67 -12.52
C LEU A 115 8.98 -9.38 -11.76
N SER A 116 9.01 -9.29 -10.44
CA SER A 116 10.06 -9.94 -9.63
C SER A 116 10.06 -11.45 -9.78
N ILE A 117 8.91 -12.06 -9.99
CA ILE A 117 8.78 -13.51 -10.26
C ILE A 117 8.99 -13.88 -11.73
N GLY A 118 9.15 -12.89 -12.62
CA GLY A 118 9.55 -13.12 -14.02
C GLY A 118 8.38 -13.16 -15.00
N THR A 119 7.20 -12.61 -14.68
CA THR A 119 6.07 -12.55 -15.61
C THR A 119 6.25 -11.46 -16.66
N SER A 120 5.57 -11.60 -17.80
CA SER A 120 5.52 -10.55 -18.83
C SER A 120 4.82 -9.30 -18.28
N LYS A 121 5.16 -8.12 -18.85
CA LYS A 121 4.58 -6.83 -18.42
C LYS A 121 3.04 -6.82 -18.51
N THR A 122 2.48 -7.40 -19.57
CA THR A 122 1.03 -7.49 -19.76
C THR A 122 0.36 -8.33 -18.67
N LEU A 123 0.94 -9.51 -18.38
CA LEU A 123 0.42 -10.39 -17.34
C LEU A 123 0.62 -9.75 -15.95
N ALA A 124 1.71 -9.01 -15.74
CA ALA A 124 1.96 -8.27 -14.51
C ALA A 124 0.91 -7.18 -14.27
N VAL A 125 0.50 -6.44 -15.31
CA VAL A 125 -0.60 -5.46 -15.22
C VAL A 125 -1.92 -6.16 -14.89
N ALA A 126 -2.26 -7.25 -15.57
CA ALA A 126 -3.49 -8.00 -15.30
C ALA A 126 -3.52 -8.55 -13.86
N GLY A 127 -2.40 -9.13 -13.40
CA GLY A 127 -2.27 -9.62 -12.02
C GLY A 127 -2.36 -8.49 -10.98
N ALA A 128 -1.76 -7.34 -11.27
CA ALA A 128 -1.87 -6.16 -10.40
C ALA A 128 -3.32 -5.68 -10.24
N ILE A 129 -4.08 -5.64 -11.33
CA ILE A 129 -5.51 -5.29 -11.31
C ILE A 129 -6.28 -6.31 -10.48
N ALA A 130 -6.07 -7.61 -10.70
CA ALA A 130 -6.75 -8.66 -9.95
C ALA A 130 -6.50 -8.57 -8.43
N VAL A 131 -5.25 -8.28 -8.02
CA VAL A 131 -4.88 -8.12 -6.61
C VAL A 131 -5.49 -6.85 -6.01
N ALA A 132 -5.35 -5.71 -6.69
CA ALA A 132 -5.80 -4.42 -6.15
C ALA A 132 -7.33 -4.34 -6.02
N PHE A 133 -8.07 -4.90 -6.99
CA PHE A 133 -9.52 -4.84 -7.06
C PHE A 133 -10.21 -6.11 -6.53
N CYS A 134 -9.52 -6.93 -5.75
CA CYS A 134 -10.20 -8.03 -5.08
C CYS A 134 -11.27 -7.50 -4.12
N SER A 135 -12.37 -8.23 -3.98
CA SER A 135 -13.53 -7.82 -3.18
C SER A 135 -13.18 -7.50 -1.73
N TYR A 136 -12.22 -8.21 -1.15
CA TYR A 136 -11.75 -7.97 0.20
C TYR A 136 -11.17 -6.56 0.39
N ASN A 137 -10.33 -6.09 -0.54
CA ASN A 137 -9.76 -4.75 -0.49
C ASN A 137 -10.86 -3.68 -0.55
N MET A 138 -11.86 -3.89 -1.40
CA MET A 138 -12.99 -2.97 -1.52
C MET A 138 -13.79 -2.88 -0.21
N GLN A 139 -14.06 -4.03 0.43
CA GLN A 139 -14.77 -4.08 1.70
C GLN A 139 -14.02 -3.35 2.82
N ILE A 140 -12.72 -3.60 2.98
CA ILE A 140 -11.95 -2.95 4.05
C ILE A 140 -11.74 -1.45 3.82
N ILE A 141 -11.70 -0.99 2.57
CA ILE A 141 -11.70 0.44 2.24
C ILE A 141 -13.05 1.05 2.63
N GLN A 142 -14.16 0.39 2.29
CA GLN A 142 -15.50 0.90 2.57
C GLN A 142 -15.77 1.01 4.07
N VAL A 143 -15.37 0.01 4.86
CA VAL A 143 -15.58 -0.01 6.31
C VAL A 143 -14.68 0.99 7.02
N GLY A 144 -13.45 1.21 6.55
CA GLY A 144 -12.52 2.17 7.13
C GLY A 144 -11.32 1.56 7.82
N HIS A 145 -11.02 0.28 7.57
CA HIS A 145 -9.81 -0.38 8.07
C HIS A 145 -8.55 0.14 7.37
N ASN A 146 -8.29 1.44 7.47
CA ASN A 146 -7.26 2.14 6.73
C ASN A 146 -5.85 1.59 6.99
N THR A 147 -5.48 1.34 8.25
CA THR A 147 -4.18 0.77 8.64
C THR A 147 -3.97 -0.61 8.02
N LYS A 148 -5.02 -1.43 8.01
CA LYS A 148 -4.99 -2.76 7.39
C LYS A 148 -4.81 -2.65 5.87
N MET A 149 -5.52 -1.74 5.22
CA MET A 149 -5.36 -1.51 3.78
C MET A 149 -3.96 -1.01 3.43
N GLN A 150 -3.36 -0.18 4.27
CA GLN A 150 -1.96 0.24 4.12
C GLN A 150 -1.01 -0.96 4.16
N ALA A 151 -1.15 -1.82 5.15
CA ALA A 151 -0.31 -3.02 5.27
C ALA A 151 -0.44 -3.92 4.04
N ILE A 152 -1.66 -4.11 3.53
CA ILE A 152 -1.92 -4.87 2.30
C ILE A 152 -1.28 -4.20 1.09
N ALA A 153 -1.36 -2.88 0.98
CA ALA A 153 -0.79 -2.13 -0.14
C ALA A 153 0.74 -2.24 -0.19
N PHE A 154 1.42 -2.27 0.95
CA PHE A 154 2.87 -2.39 1.02
C PHE A 154 3.39 -3.83 0.97
N PHE A 155 2.57 -4.81 1.30
CA PHE A 155 2.99 -6.22 1.32
C PHE A 155 3.63 -6.70 0.01
N PRO A 156 3.03 -6.44 -1.18
CA PRO A 156 3.66 -6.82 -2.46
C PRO A 156 5.01 -6.14 -2.70
N TRP A 157 5.21 -4.91 -2.23
CA TRP A 157 6.48 -4.19 -2.36
C TRP A 157 7.59 -4.87 -1.57
N VAL A 158 7.29 -5.26 -0.33
CA VAL A 158 8.25 -5.98 0.52
C VAL A 158 8.65 -7.30 -0.13
N LEU A 159 7.67 -8.09 -0.60
CA LEU A 159 7.94 -9.35 -1.28
C LEU A 159 8.76 -9.14 -2.56
N ALA A 160 8.39 -8.16 -3.38
CA ALA A 160 9.15 -7.83 -4.59
C ALA A 160 10.60 -7.45 -4.25
N GLY A 161 10.81 -6.61 -3.23
CA GLY A 161 12.13 -6.21 -2.77
C GLY A 161 12.98 -7.39 -2.31
N VAL A 162 12.40 -8.30 -1.52
CA VAL A 162 13.07 -9.53 -1.09
C VAL A 162 13.47 -10.37 -2.31
N ILE A 163 12.55 -10.63 -3.25
CA ILE A 163 12.83 -11.45 -4.42
C ILE A 163 13.90 -10.81 -5.30
N PHE A 164 13.82 -9.50 -5.56
CA PHE A 164 14.85 -8.80 -6.34
C PHE A 164 16.23 -8.86 -5.67
N THR A 165 16.30 -8.69 -4.34
CA THR A 165 17.54 -8.76 -3.58
C THR A 165 18.16 -10.16 -3.68
N TYR A 166 17.36 -11.21 -3.49
CA TYR A 166 17.84 -12.58 -3.64
C TYR A 166 18.31 -12.89 -5.07
N LYS A 167 17.56 -12.44 -6.08
CA LYS A 167 17.97 -12.59 -7.48
C LYS A 167 19.27 -11.87 -7.79
N ALA A 168 19.46 -10.67 -7.26
CA ALA A 168 20.70 -9.90 -7.43
C ALA A 168 21.88 -10.54 -6.70
N ALA A 169 21.69 -10.98 -5.44
CA ALA A 169 22.75 -11.55 -4.61
C ALA A 169 23.22 -12.94 -5.08
N LEU A 170 22.28 -13.77 -5.53
CA LEU A 170 22.59 -15.17 -5.87
C LEU A 170 22.96 -15.36 -7.35
N GLY A 171 22.84 -14.31 -8.18
CA GLY A 171 23.18 -14.37 -9.60
C GLY A 171 22.55 -15.59 -10.27
N GLY A 172 23.15 -16.22 -11.23
CA GLY A 172 22.62 -17.43 -11.86
C GLY A 172 22.69 -18.72 -11.00
N GLN A 173 23.11 -18.68 -9.73
CA GLN A 173 23.25 -19.87 -8.89
C GLN A 173 21.91 -20.48 -8.47
N ILE A 174 20.90 -19.67 -8.17
CA ILE A 174 19.54 -20.17 -7.86
C ILE A 174 18.99 -21.03 -9.00
N ARG A 175 19.34 -20.70 -10.24
CA ARG A 175 18.90 -21.44 -11.43
C ARG A 175 19.38 -22.91 -11.44
N LYS A 176 20.44 -23.23 -10.72
CA LYS A 176 20.98 -24.62 -10.61
C LYS A 176 20.28 -25.39 -9.48
N TRP A 177 19.72 -24.72 -8.48
CA TRP A 177 19.19 -25.35 -7.27
C TRP A 177 17.67 -25.54 -7.27
N LEU A 178 16.91 -24.70 -7.97
CA LEU A 178 15.47 -24.91 -8.10
C LEU A 178 15.20 -25.99 -9.13
N PRO A 179 14.48 -27.06 -8.76
CA PRO A 179 14.06 -28.06 -9.73
C PRO A 179 13.25 -27.38 -10.83
N LYS A 180 13.28 -27.96 -12.04
CA LYS A 180 12.49 -27.51 -13.21
C LYS A 180 10.99 -27.74 -12.96
N THR A 181 10.48 -27.22 -11.88
CA THR A 181 9.07 -27.18 -11.56
C THR A 181 8.43 -26.00 -12.29
N VAL A 182 7.13 -26.03 -12.45
CA VAL A 182 6.36 -24.92 -13.07
C VAL A 182 6.73 -23.57 -12.43
N LEU A 183 7.00 -23.54 -11.12
CA LEU A 183 7.43 -22.37 -10.39
C LEU A 183 8.85 -21.91 -10.83
N GLY A 184 9.76 -22.82 -11.06
CA GLY A 184 11.11 -22.53 -11.54
C GLY A 184 11.11 -22.00 -12.98
N ALA A 185 10.25 -22.50 -13.85
CA ALA A 185 10.11 -22.01 -15.21
C ALA A 185 9.54 -20.56 -15.23
N VAL A 186 8.55 -20.27 -14.41
CA VAL A 186 7.93 -18.94 -14.29
C VAL A 186 8.89 -17.93 -13.67
N LEU A 187 9.67 -18.32 -12.66
CA LEU A 187 10.59 -17.44 -11.95
C LEU A 187 11.85 -17.06 -12.76
N PHE A 188 12.23 -17.88 -13.75
CA PHE A 188 13.54 -17.75 -14.42
C PHE A 188 13.47 -17.69 -15.94
N ASP A 189 12.30 -17.43 -16.52
CA ASP A 189 12.19 -17.20 -17.96
C ASP A 189 12.98 -15.95 -18.35
N LYS A 190 14.04 -16.16 -19.18
CA LYS A 190 14.91 -15.08 -19.67
C LYS A 190 14.20 -14.08 -20.57
N THR A 191 13.00 -14.41 -21.07
CA THR A 191 12.23 -13.55 -21.99
C THR A 191 11.40 -12.51 -21.25
N ALA A 192 11.30 -12.60 -19.91
CA ALA A 192 10.49 -11.70 -19.09
C ALA A 192 11.20 -10.40 -18.67
N LEU A 193 12.49 -10.24 -18.96
CA LEU A 193 13.29 -9.04 -18.75
C LEU A 193 13.67 -8.43 -20.09
#